data_a954b2e19cd03b224fd2746997c11f31
#
_entry.id   a954b2e19cd03b224fd2746997c11f31
#
_cell.length_a   1.000
_cell.length_b   1.000
_cell.length_c   1.000
_cell.angle_alpha   90.00
_cell.angle_beta   90.00
_cell.angle_gamma   90.00
#
_symmetry.space_group_name_H-M   'P 1'
#
loop_
_entity.id
_entity.type
_entity.pdbx_description
1 polymer ?
#
loop_
_entity_poly.entity_id
_entity_poly.type
_entity_poly.pdbx_seq_one_letter_code
_entity_poly.pdbx_strand_id
1 'polypeptide(L)'
;MPRFEVPDVDLSQYSMRQLAAPPLVVLVVALAIIGGWTATTGSPVSPGIEFTGGSELIAESDASQSEVRQAFETDPVTIRQVGTSGDQYLVTFQTEEVPDIRDGSDVTIDVVQSQSVTATFGSSTQELALFGVAGAFLGMSVLVFALFRTFVPSIAVVVSAFSDIVVPLALMNVLDIKLSLGTVAALLMLIGYSVDSDILLNNH
;
A
#
# COMPACT_ATOMS: atom_id res chain seq x y z
N MET A 1 -26.08 -30.46 7.74
CA MET A 1 -25.27 -29.27 7.47
C MET A 1 -25.39 -28.38 8.68
N PRO A 2 -24.29 -28.01 9.36
CA PRO A 2 -24.39 -27.07 10.48
C PRO A 2 -24.86 -25.71 9.95
N ARG A 3 -26.00 -25.23 10.45
CA ARG A 3 -26.43 -23.86 10.21
C ARG A 3 -25.55 -22.96 11.07
N PHE A 4 -24.75 -22.13 10.42
CA PHE A 4 -24.12 -20.98 11.07
C PHE A 4 -25.23 -19.97 11.33
N GLU A 5 -25.79 -19.97 12.53
CA GLU A 5 -26.63 -18.87 12.99
C GLU A 5 -25.71 -17.69 13.29
N VAL A 6 -25.78 -16.67 12.44
CA VAL A 6 -25.14 -15.38 12.72
C VAL A 6 -25.90 -14.78 13.90
N PRO A 7 -25.26 -14.46 15.04
CA PRO A 7 -25.96 -13.85 16.17
C PRO A 7 -26.54 -12.50 15.72
N ASP A 8 -27.84 -12.34 15.92
CA ASP A 8 -28.56 -11.07 15.74
C ASP A 8 -28.02 -10.06 16.75
N VAL A 9 -27.14 -9.18 16.27
CA VAL A 9 -26.59 -8.06 17.06
C VAL A 9 -27.61 -6.93 17.00
N ASP A 10 -28.33 -6.71 18.09
CA ASP A 10 -29.24 -5.58 18.22
C ASP A 10 -28.47 -4.26 18.35
N LEU A 11 -28.27 -3.60 17.22
CA LEU A 11 -27.54 -2.33 17.12
C LEU A 11 -28.29 -1.17 17.79
N SER A 12 -29.59 -1.31 18.09
CA SER A 12 -30.41 -0.27 18.75
C SER A 12 -29.98 0.00 20.19
N GLN A 13 -29.27 -0.95 20.83
CA GLN A 13 -28.74 -0.83 22.19
C GLN A 13 -27.49 0.04 22.30
N TYR A 14 -26.83 0.36 21.17
CA TYR A 14 -25.61 1.11 21.17
C TYR A 14 -25.86 2.58 20.80
N SER A 15 -25.22 3.49 21.51
CA SER A 15 -25.26 4.90 21.17
C SER A 15 -24.48 5.16 19.88
N MET A 16 -24.85 6.19 19.13
CA MET A 16 -24.10 6.63 17.91
C MET A 16 -22.60 6.80 18.16
N ARG A 17 -22.23 7.25 19.38
CA ARG A 17 -20.81 7.41 19.76
C ARG A 17 -20.10 6.06 19.92
N GLN A 18 -20.76 5.06 20.43
CA GLN A 18 -20.21 3.71 20.58
C GLN A 18 -20.04 3.00 19.23
N LEU A 19 -20.92 3.27 18.28
CA LEU A 19 -20.83 2.72 16.93
C LEU A 19 -19.75 3.42 16.08
N ALA A 20 -19.59 4.73 16.26
CA ALA A 20 -18.57 5.49 15.52
C ALA A 20 -17.15 5.37 16.12
N ALA A 21 -17.03 5.02 17.40
CA ALA A 21 -15.74 4.99 18.09
C ALA A 21 -14.74 3.96 17.50
N PRO A 22 -15.11 2.69 17.21
CA PRO A 22 -14.15 1.73 16.67
C PRO A 22 -13.48 2.17 15.35
N PRO A 23 -14.20 2.57 14.30
CA PRO A 23 -13.57 3.02 13.06
C PRO A 23 -12.75 4.29 13.24
N LEU A 24 -13.18 5.22 14.09
CA LEU A 24 -12.39 6.42 14.38
C LEU A 24 -11.10 6.10 15.14
N VAL A 25 -11.12 5.14 16.07
CA VAL A 25 -9.90 4.69 16.76
C VAL A 25 -8.92 4.07 15.76
N VAL A 26 -9.40 3.21 14.85
CA VAL A 26 -8.57 2.62 13.80
C VAL A 26 -7.95 3.70 12.92
N LEU A 27 -8.73 4.71 12.51
CA LEU A 27 -8.22 5.83 11.72
C LEU A 27 -7.15 6.63 12.48
N VAL A 28 -7.36 6.94 13.76
CA VAL A 28 -6.38 7.66 14.60
C VAL A 28 -5.09 6.86 14.75
N VAL A 29 -5.18 5.55 14.98
CA VAL A 29 -4.02 4.66 15.07
C VAL A 29 -3.27 4.63 13.73
N ALA A 30 -3.97 4.50 12.61
CA ALA A 30 -3.37 4.51 11.28
C ALA A 30 -2.67 5.85 10.98
N LEU A 31 -3.28 6.98 11.33
CA LEU A 31 -2.65 8.31 11.21
C LEU A 31 -1.42 8.44 12.11
N ALA A 32 -1.44 7.90 13.32
CA ALA A 32 -0.28 7.89 14.21
C ALA A 32 0.88 7.05 13.65
N ILE A 33 0.58 5.90 13.03
CA ILE A 33 1.58 5.06 12.35
C ILE A 33 2.21 5.83 11.18
N ILE A 34 1.40 6.42 10.31
CA ILE A 34 1.89 7.20 9.15
C ILE A 34 2.68 8.43 9.62
N GLY A 35 2.19 9.14 10.64
CA GLY A 35 2.90 10.28 11.21
C GLY A 35 4.26 9.91 11.81
N GLY A 36 4.32 8.83 12.57
CA GLY A 36 5.56 8.29 13.09
C GLY A 36 6.54 7.85 12.01
N TRP A 37 6.01 7.17 10.98
CA TRP A 37 6.81 6.76 9.82
C TRP A 37 7.37 7.98 9.08
N THR A 38 6.53 8.97 8.79
CA THR A 38 6.96 10.21 8.13
C THR A 38 8.03 10.96 8.93
N ALA A 39 7.91 10.99 10.26
CA ALA A 39 8.88 11.65 11.11
C ALA A 39 10.26 10.97 11.10
N THR A 40 10.32 9.66 10.86
CA THR A 40 11.57 8.88 10.84
C THR A 40 12.18 8.75 9.44
N THR A 41 11.34 8.65 8.38
CA THR A 41 11.78 8.36 7.02
C THR A 41 11.66 9.56 6.07
N GLY A 42 10.92 10.62 6.46
CA GLY A 42 10.64 11.78 5.62
C GLY A 42 9.52 11.56 4.60
N SER A 43 8.93 10.36 4.52
CA SER A 43 7.87 10.00 3.56
C SER A 43 6.73 9.29 4.27
N PRO A 44 5.45 9.52 3.90
CA PRO A 44 4.30 8.87 4.54
C PRO A 44 4.22 7.37 4.27
N VAL A 45 4.88 6.88 3.23
CA VAL A 45 4.97 5.47 2.85
C VAL A 45 6.28 5.23 2.09
N SER A 46 6.83 4.02 2.16
CA SER A 46 8.04 3.67 1.43
C SER A 46 7.73 3.52 -0.07
N PRO A 47 8.27 4.40 -0.95
CA PRO A 47 8.03 4.29 -2.38
C PRO A 47 8.83 3.13 -2.99
N GLY A 48 8.25 2.45 -3.98
CA GLY A 48 8.94 1.48 -4.83
C GLY A 48 9.75 2.13 -5.94
N ILE A 49 10.47 1.32 -6.71
CA ILE A 49 11.31 1.81 -7.81
C ILE A 49 10.52 2.51 -8.92
N GLU A 50 9.25 2.21 -9.06
CA GLU A 50 8.36 2.88 -10.02
C GLU A 50 8.20 4.38 -9.73
N PHE A 51 8.51 4.81 -8.50
CA PHE A 51 8.42 6.20 -8.05
C PHE A 51 9.78 6.84 -7.76
N THR A 52 10.79 6.04 -7.41
CA THR A 52 12.13 6.56 -7.07
C THR A 52 13.14 6.40 -8.19
N GLY A 53 12.86 5.53 -9.16
CA GLY A 53 13.84 4.97 -10.04
C GLY A 53 14.68 3.88 -9.34
N GLY A 54 15.48 3.17 -10.12
CA GLY A 54 16.31 2.06 -9.66
C GLY A 54 16.03 0.78 -10.42
N SER A 55 16.60 -0.32 -9.96
CA SER A 55 16.38 -1.65 -10.50
C SER A 55 15.96 -2.63 -9.40
N GLU A 56 15.20 -3.63 -9.80
CA GLU A 56 14.70 -4.68 -8.93
C GLU A 56 14.77 -6.02 -9.66
N LEU A 57 15.18 -7.05 -8.96
CA LEU A 57 15.19 -8.40 -9.50
C LEU A 57 14.58 -9.40 -8.51
N ILE A 58 13.97 -10.44 -9.06
CA ILE A 58 13.62 -11.64 -8.33
C ILE A 58 14.69 -12.66 -8.61
N ALA A 59 15.43 -13.03 -7.57
CA ALA A 59 16.49 -14.02 -7.59
C ALA A 59 16.05 -15.29 -6.87
N GLU A 60 16.36 -16.44 -7.42
CA GLU A 60 16.20 -17.74 -6.77
C GLU A 60 17.56 -18.23 -6.31
N SER A 61 17.68 -18.60 -5.02
CA SER A 61 18.92 -19.07 -4.43
C SER A 61 18.63 -19.83 -3.13
N ASP A 62 19.39 -20.93 -2.94
CA ASP A 62 19.39 -21.69 -1.69
C ASP A 62 20.22 -21.02 -0.57
N ALA A 63 20.92 -19.94 -0.89
CA ALA A 63 21.78 -19.22 0.04
C ALA A 63 20.96 -18.34 1.00
N SER A 64 21.57 -17.99 2.12
CA SER A 64 20.96 -17.04 3.07
C SER A 64 20.89 -15.62 2.49
N GLN A 65 19.97 -14.81 3.02
CA GLN A 65 19.83 -13.39 2.62
C GLN A 65 21.15 -12.59 2.71
N SER A 66 22.00 -12.92 3.67
CA SER A 66 23.31 -12.27 3.84
C SER A 66 24.31 -12.66 2.76
N GLU A 67 24.28 -13.89 2.32
CA GLU A 67 25.14 -14.40 1.24
C GLU A 67 24.67 -13.83 -0.11
N VAL A 68 23.35 -13.83 -0.36
CA VAL A 68 22.78 -13.19 -1.55
C VAL A 68 23.16 -11.70 -1.61
N ARG A 69 23.13 -10.98 -0.46
CA ARG A 69 23.57 -9.56 -0.41
C ARG A 69 25.02 -9.38 -0.86
N GLN A 70 25.90 -10.25 -0.41
CA GLN A 70 27.34 -10.15 -0.69
C GLN A 70 27.72 -10.61 -2.10
N ALA A 71 26.83 -11.33 -2.76
CA ALA A 71 27.05 -11.84 -4.10
C ALA A 71 26.97 -10.78 -5.20
N PHE A 72 26.37 -9.63 -4.94
CA PHE A 72 26.32 -8.53 -5.89
C PHE A 72 27.50 -7.58 -5.75
N GLU A 73 27.91 -6.98 -6.86
CA GLU A 73 28.99 -5.97 -6.87
C GLU A 73 28.58 -4.70 -6.14
N THR A 74 27.32 -4.32 -6.26
CA THR A 74 26.72 -3.16 -5.58
C THR A 74 25.83 -3.63 -4.44
N ASP A 75 25.96 -3.01 -3.27
CA ASP A 75 25.12 -3.33 -2.13
C ASP A 75 23.64 -3.01 -2.40
N PRO A 76 22.75 -4.01 -2.28
CA PRO A 76 21.32 -3.78 -2.44
C PRO A 76 20.76 -2.87 -1.34
N VAL A 77 19.84 -1.98 -1.72
CA VAL A 77 19.10 -1.14 -0.76
C VAL A 77 18.20 -2.02 0.11
N THR A 78 17.54 -3.00 -0.51
CA THR A 78 16.64 -3.91 0.19
C THR A 78 16.76 -5.32 -0.39
N ILE A 79 16.75 -6.32 0.50
CA ILE A 79 16.54 -7.73 0.13
C ILE A 79 15.40 -8.25 0.99
N ARG A 80 14.41 -8.86 0.36
CA ARG A 80 13.28 -9.50 1.03
C ARG A 80 13.04 -10.88 0.47
N GLN A 81 12.81 -11.84 1.34
CA GLN A 81 12.38 -13.16 0.94
C GLN A 81 10.92 -13.10 0.49
N VAL A 82 10.62 -13.63 -0.69
CA VAL A 82 9.29 -13.64 -1.32
C VAL A 82 8.94 -15.07 -1.76
N GLY A 83 7.66 -15.28 -2.09
CA GLY A 83 7.21 -16.63 -2.42
C GLY A 83 6.93 -17.49 -1.19
N THR A 84 6.49 -18.73 -1.42
CA THR A 84 6.10 -19.69 -0.38
C THR A 84 7.17 -20.76 -0.12
N SER A 85 8.11 -20.95 -1.04
CA SER A 85 9.20 -21.94 -0.96
C SER A 85 10.37 -21.46 -0.11
N GLY A 86 10.53 -20.13 0.01
CA GLY A 86 11.58 -19.54 0.84
C GLY A 86 12.95 -19.41 0.16
N ASP A 87 13.04 -19.73 -1.13
CA ASP A 87 14.21 -19.70 -1.99
C ASP A 87 14.28 -18.48 -2.91
N GLN A 88 13.21 -17.66 -2.92
CA GLN A 88 13.13 -16.48 -3.76
C GLN A 88 13.38 -15.21 -2.95
N TYR A 89 14.18 -14.32 -3.52
CA TYR A 89 14.56 -13.04 -2.97
C TYR A 89 14.20 -11.91 -3.92
N LEU A 90 13.47 -10.92 -3.40
CA LEU A 90 13.28 -9.63 -4.08
C LEU A 90 14.44 -8.72 -3.68
N VAL A 91 15.27 -8.38 -4.64
CA VAL A 91 16.48 -7.56 -4.45
C VAL A 91 16.29 -6.23 -5.16
N THR A 92 16.41 -5.13 -4.42
CA THR A 92 16.19 -3.77 -4.94
C THR A 92 17.50 -2.98 -4.88
N PHE A 93 17.83 -2.29 -5.96
CA PHE A 93 18.98 -1.40 -6.08
C PHE A 93 18.54 0.01 -6.42
N GLN A 94 19.35 1.02 -6.05
CA GLN A 94 19.12 2.42 -6.43
C GLN A 94 19.74 2.78 -7.79
N THR A 95 20.39 1.82 -8.44
CA THR A 95 20.99 1.97 -9.78
C THR A 95 19.96 1.62 -10.86
N GLU A 96 19.97 2.34 -12.00
CA GLU A 96 19.06 2.05 -13.12
C GLU A 96 19.39 0.74 -13.83
N GLU A 97 20.66 0.32 -13.80
CA GLU A 97 21.09 -0.98 -14.28
C GLU A 97 21.14 -1.99 -13.14
N VAL A 98 20.73 -3.22 -13.42
CA VAL A 98 20.87 -4.33 -12.49
C VAL A 98 22.36 -4.62 -12.32
N PRO A 99 22.92 -4.52 -11.09
CA PRO A 99 24.32 -4.82 -10.86
C PRO A 99 24.66 -6.26 -11.17
N ASP A 100 25.86 -6.48 -11.68
CA ASP A 100 26.38 -7.80 -11.95
C ASP A 100 26.62 -8.59 -10.64
N ILE A 101 26.58 -9.91 -10.78
CA ILE A 101 26.99 -10.82 -9.72
C ILE A 101 28.52 -10.80 -9.65
N ARG A 102 29.07 -10.63 -8.45
CA ARG A 102 30.49 -10.54 -8.19
C ARG A 102 31.22 -11.79 -8.68
N ASP A 103 32.27 -11.60 -9.47
CA ASP A 103 33.12 -12.69 -9.92
C ASP A 103 33.70 -13.46 -8.74
N GLY A 104 33.51 -14.80 -8.74
CA GLY A 104 34.00 -15.68 -7.67
C GLY A 104 33.08 -15.78 -6.44
N SER A 105 31.82 -15.32 -6.53
CA SER A 105 30.84 -15.64 -5.51
C SER A 105 30.54 -17.16 -5.54
N ASP A 106 30.62 -17.82 -4.38
CA ASP A 106 30.24 -19.24 -4.24
C ASP A 106 28.72 -19.45 -4.24
N VAL A 107 27.94 -18.36 -4.41
CA VAL A 107 26.47 -18.35 -4.37
C VAL A 107 25.91 -18.48 -5.77
N THR A 108 25.11 -19.51 -6.00
CA THR A 108 24.34 -19.65 -7.22
C THR A 108 23.08 -18.77 -7.11
N ILE A 109 22.96 -17.83 -8.04
CA ILE A 109 21.79 -16.94 -8.14
C ILE A 109 21.19 -17.10 -9.52
N ASP A 110 19.94 -17.54 -9.59
CA ASP A 110 19.17 -17.57 -10.82
C ASP A 110 18.22 -16.38 -10.87
N VAL A 111 18.38 -15.51 -11.86
CA VAL A 111 17.55 -14.31 -12.02
C VAL A 111 16.28 -14.70 -12.77
N VAL A 112 15.18 -14.80 -12.05
CA VAL A 112 13.86 -15.18 -12.59
C VAL A 112 13.22 -14.00 -13.33
N GLN A 113 13.34 -12.80 -12.76
CA GLN A 113 12.77 -11.57 -13.34
C GLN A 113 13.62 -10.37 -12.94
N SER A 114 13.76 -9.42 -13.84
CA SER A 114 14.37 -8.12 -13.54
C SER A 114 13.56 -6.99 -14.18
N GLN A 115 13.53 -5.85 -13.51
CA GLN A 115 12.98 -4.61 -14.04
C GLN A 115 13.82 -3.42 -13.61
N SER A 116 13.84 -2.38 -14.44
CA SER A 116 14.50 -1.12 -14.11
C SER A 116 13.62 0.07 -14.49
N VAL A 117 13.76 1.14 -13.74
CA VAL A 117 13.01 2.38 -13.93
C VAL A 117 13.97 3.55 -13.78
N THR A 118 13.95 4.48 -14.75
CA THR A 118 14.77 5.69 -14.66
C THR A 118 14.24 6.63 -13.59
N ALA A 119 15.11 7.35 -12.92
CA ALA A 119 14.72 8.32 -11.87
C ALA A 119 13.76 9.41 -12.40
N THR A 120 13.93 9.83 -13.66
CA THR A 120 13.04 10.80 -14.30
C THR A 120 11.62 10.23 -14.49
N PHE A 121 11.52 8.98 -14.92
CA PHE A 121 10.21 8.32 -15.06
C PHE A 121 9.57 8.11 -13.69
N GLY A 122 10.33 7.69 -12.69
CA GLY A 122 9.85 7.50 -11.31
C GLY A 122 9.25 8.78 -10.74
N SER A 123 9.93 9.92 -10.83
CA SER A 123 9.43 11.20 -10.32
C SER A 123 8.15 11.66 -11.02
N SER A 124 8.09 11.53 -12.35
CA SER A 124 6.88 11.86 -13.13
C SER A 124 5.70 10.95 -12.75
N THR A 125 5.97 9.68 -12.52
CA THR A 125 4.95 8.69 -12.11
C THR A 125 4.44 8.98 -10.70
N GLN A 126 5.32 9.38 -9.79
CA GLN A 126 4.93 9.79 -8.42
C GLN A 126 3.99 10.99 -8.43
N GLU A 127 4.31 12.00 -9.23
CA GLU A 127 3.47 13.20 -9.39
C GLU A 127 2.08 12.84 -9.96
N LEU A 128 2.04 12.05 -11.03
CA LEU A 128 0.80 11.56 -11.63
C LEU A 128 -0.03 10.73 -10.65
N ALA A 129 0.57 9.84 -9.89
CA ALA A 129 -0.11 9.01 -8.89
C ALA A 129 -0.73 9.88 -7.78
N LEU A 130 0.03 10.86 -7.27
CA LEU A 130 -0.44 11.78 -6.23
C LEU A 130 -1.64 12.60 -6.72
N PHE A 131 -1.53 13.21 -7.91
CA PHE A 131 -2.64 13.96 -8.49
C PHE A 131 -3.84 13.07 -8.83
N GLY A 132 -3.59 11.83 -9.28
CA GLY A 132 -4.63 10.84 -9.57
C GLY A 132 -5.45 10.48 -8.32
N VAL A 133 -4.78 10.12 -7.23
CA VAL A 133 -5.42 9.77 -5.96
C VAL A 133 -6.14 10.99 -5.36
N ALA A 134 -5.50 12.15 -5.32
CA ALA A 134 -6.11 13.37 -4.80
C ALA A 134 -7.31 13.80 -5.65
N GLY A 135 -7.19 13.76 -6.97
CA GLY A 135 -8.28 14.09 -7.90
C GLY A 135 -9.46 13.13 -7.79
N ALA A 136 -9.20 11.82 -7.68
CA ALA A 136 -10.24 10.81 -7.47
C ALA A 136 -10.97 11.05 -6.14
N PHE A 137 -10.22 11.28 -5.05
CA PHE A 137 -10.80 11.55 -3.73
C PHE A 137 -11.64 12.83 -3.71
N LEU A 138 -11.14 13.92 -4.27
CA LEU A 138 -11.87 15.21 -4.34
C LEU A 138 -13.10 15.10 -5.23
N GLY A 139 -12.96 14.49 -6.41
CA GLY A 139 -14.09 14.27 -7.34
C GLY A 139 -15.19 13.44 -6.71
N MET A 140 -14.83 12.37 -6.03
CA MET A 140 -15.75 11.53 -5.27
C MET A 140 -16.41 12.32 -4.15
N SER A 141 -15.66 13.08 -3.36
CA SER A 141 -16.21 13.89 -2.26
C SER A 141 -17.27 14.89 -2.77
N VAL A 142 -16.99 15.57 -3.88
CA VAL A 142 -17.95 16.48 -4.52
C VAL A 142 -19.22 15.75 -4.98
N LEU A 143 -19.05 14.57 -5.60
CA LEU A 143 -20.16 13.75 -6.07
C LEU A 143 -21.05 13.30 -4.91
N VAL A 144 -20.46 12.84 -3.80
CA VAL A 144 -21.18 12.43 -2.58
C VAL A 144 -21.98 13.59 -2.01
N PHE A 145 -21.39 14.80 -1.87
CA PHE A 145 -22.12 15.98 -1.42
C PHE A 145 -23.26 16.37 -2.34
N ALA A 146 -23.08 16.24 -3.67
CA ALA A 146 -24.12 16.52 -4.65
C ALA A 146 -25.29 15.55 -4.60
N LEU A 147 -25.01 14.25 -4.36
CA LEU A 147 -26.01 13.18 -4.29
C LEU A 147 -26.83 13.25 -3.00
N PHE A 148 -26.16 13.30 -1.85
CA PHE A 148 -26.86 13.21 -0.57
C PHE A 148 -27.56 14.52 -0.18
N ARG A 149 -27.09 15.68 -0.64
CA ARG A 149 -27.63 17.00 -0.32
C ARG A 149 -27.79 17.30 1.18
N THR A 150 -27.25 16.44 2.04
CA THR A 150 -27.28 16.52 3.50
C THR A 150 -25.87 16.43 4.04
N PHE A 151 -25.55 17.30 4.99
CA PHE A 151 -24.16 17.50 5.43
C PHE A 151 -23.62 16.29 6.23
N VAL A 152 -24.42 15.76 7.15
CA VAL A 152 -23.95 14.71 8.08
C VAL A 152 -23.63 13.38 7.36
N PRO A 153 -24.51 12.81 6.53
CA PRO A 153 -24.20 11.60 5.78
C PRO A 153 -23.02 11.81 4.82
N SER A 154 -22.96 12.96 4.13
CA SER A 154 -21.86 13.24 3.19
C SER A 154 -20.49 13.22 3.88
N ILE A 155 -20.37 13.86 5.06
CA ILE A 155 -19.12 13.83 5.83
C ILE A 155 -18.78 12.41 6.29
N ALA A 156 -19.77 11.63 6.72
CA ALA A 156 -19.52 10.25 7.15
C ALA A 156 -18.91 9.41 6.02
N VAL A 157 -19.46 9.49 4.80
CA VAL A 157 -18.94 8.80 3.62
C VAL A 157 -17.52 9.29 3.25
N VAL A 158 -17.28 10.61 3.29
CA VAL A 158 -15.94 11.15 3.00
C VAL A 158 -14.90 10.72 4.03
N VAL A 159 -15.26 10.66 5.32
CA VAL A 159 -14.36 10.16 6.37
C VAL A 159 -14.11 8.67 6.22
N SER A 160 -15.14 7.88 5.85
CA SER A 160 -14.99 6.45 5.53
C SER A 160 -13.99 6.25 4.38
N ALA A 161 -14.20 6.92 3.25
CA ALA A 161 -13.31 6.85 2.11
C ALA A 161 -11.89 7.34 2.40
N PHE A 162 -11.72 8.34 3.27
CA PHE A 162 -10.41 8.74 3.76
C PHE A 162 -9.74 7.64 4.57
N SER A 163 -10.49 6.95 5.43
CA SER A 163 -10.00 5.80 6.19
C SER A 163 -9.56 4.66 5.28
N ASP A 164 -10.28 4.43 4.17
CA ASP A 164 -9.96 3.39 3.19
C ASP A 164 -8.66 3.65 2.41
N ILE A 165 -8.16 4.88 2.43
CA ILE A 165 -6.81 5.21 1.94
C ILE A 165 -5.78 5.07 3.07
N VAL A 166 -6.07 5.66 4.22
CA VAL A 166 -5.11 5.81 5.33
C VAL A 166 -4.77 4.48 5.99
N VAL A 167 -5.78 3.62 6.19
CA VAL A 167 -5.56 2.32 6.88
C VAL A 167 -4.68 1.38 6.06
N PRO A 168 -4.91 1.16 4.75
CA PRO A 168 -4.00 0.35 3.94
C PRO A 168 -2.58 0.93 3.87
N LEU A 169 -2.41 2.26 3.74
CA LEU A 169 -1.09 2.89 3.76
C LEU A 169 -0.36 2.64 5.09
N ALA A 170 -1.06 2.74 6.22
CA ALA A 170 -0.48 2.42 7.52
C ALA A 170 -0.08 0.93 7.61
N LEU A 171 -0.92 0.02 7.10
CA LEU A 171 -0.60 -1.41 7.05
C LEU A 171 0.60 -1.70 6.14
N MET A 172 0.72 -1.02 5.01
CA MET A 172 1.89 -1.14 4.12
C MET A 172 3.18 -0.81 4.86
N ASN A 173 3.19 0.27 5.66
CA ASN A 173 4.35 0.63 6.47
C ASN A 173 4.69 -0.44 7.52
N VAL A 174 3.67 -1.00 8.19
CA VAL A 174 3.89 -2.04 9.22
C VAL A 174 4.38 -3.36 8.62
N LEU A 175 3.89 -3.69 7.42
CA LEU A 175 4.25 -4.93 6.70
C LEU A 175 5.46 -4.76 5.79
N ASP A 176 6.09 -3.57 5.78
CA ASP A 176 7.19 -3.20 4.88
C ASP A 176 6.86 -3.43 3.40
N ILE A 177 5.61 -3.19 3.01
CA ILE A 177 5.16 -3.25 1.61
C ILE A 177 5.43 -1.89 0.97
N LYS A 178 6.20 -1.88 -0.12
CA LYS A 178 6.48 -0.65 -0.86
C LYS A 178 5.29 -0.21 -1.72
N LEU A 179 5.11 1.10 -1.81
CA LEU A 179 4.14 1.69 -2.72
C LEU A 179 4.58 1.45 -4.16
N SER A 180 3.74 0.80 -4.96
CA SER A 180 3.94 0.50 -6.38
C SER A 180 2.78 1.03 -7.21
N LEU A 181 2.91 1.03 -8.53
CA LEU A 181 1.77 1.34 -9.43
C LEU A 181 0.58 0.41 -9.18
N GLY A 182 0.86 -0.86 -8.90
CA GLY A 182 -0.18 -1.84 -8.57
C GLY A 182 -0.93 -1.51 -7.28
N THR A 183 -0.21 -1.10 -6.23
CA THR A 183 -0.84 -0.69 -4.96
C THR A 183 -1.61 0.62 -5.08
N VAL A 184 -1.14 1.58 -5.90
CA VAL A 184 -1.90 2.81 -6.22
C VAL A 184 -3.19 2.47 -6.96
N ALA A 185 -3.15 1.57 -7.96
CA ALA A 185 -4.34 1.12 -8.65
C ALA A 185 -5.32 0.42 -7.71
N ALA A 186 -4.82 -0.40 -6.77
CA ALA A 186 -5.64 -1.05 -5.75
C ALA A 186 -6.31 -0.03 -4.80
N LEU A 187 -5.58 1.01 -4.38
CA LEU A 187 -6.15 2.10 -3.58
C LEU A 187 -7.25 2.86 -4.32
N LEU A 188 -7.05 3.17 -5.60
CA LEU A 188 -8.06 3.83 -6.44
C LEU A 188 -9.32 2.95 -6.59
N MET A 189 -9.13 1.64 -6.78
CA MET A 189 -10.24 0.69 -6.86
C MET A 189 -10.99 0.59 -5.52
N LEU A 190 -10.27 0.61 -4.40
CA LEU A 190 -10.86 0.58 -3.06
C LEU A 190 -11.72 1.82 -2.79
N ILE A 191 -11.23 3.02 -3.17
CA ILE A 191 -12.01 4.26 -3.08
C ILE A 191 -13.31 4.15 -3.89
N GLY A 192 -13.24 3.66 -5.13
CA GLY A 192 -14.42 3.47 -5.99
C GLY A 192 -15.43 2.49 -5.41
N TYR A 193 -14.97 1.37 -4.87
CA TYR A 193 -15.81 0.35 -4.26
C TYR A 193 -16.48 0.83 -2.96
N SER A 194 -15.74 1.53 -2.10
CA SER A 194 -16.25 2.07 -0.85
C SER A 194 -17.43 3.01 -1.07
N VAL A 195 -17.28 3.92 -2.03
CA VAL A 195 -18.34 4.89 -2.38
C VAL A 195 -19.59 4.19 -2.93
N ASP A 196 -19.42 3.20 -3.78
CA ASP A 196 -20.54 2.44 -4.35
C ASP A 196 -21.32 1.72 -3.24
N SER A 197 -20.62 1.11 -2.29
CA SER A 197 -21.19 0.47 -1.10
C SER A 197 -21.96 1.46 -0.21
N ASP A 198 -21.36 2.62 0.08
CA ASP A 198 -21.94 3.63 0.96
C ASP A 198 -23.19 4.29 0.35
N ILE A 199 -23.19 4.50 -0.97
CA ILE A 199 -24.36 5.00 -1.72
C ILE A 199 -25.51 4.00 -1.69
N LEU A 200 -25.22 2.71 -1.87
CA LEU A 200 -26.23 1.67 -1.83
C LEU A 200 -26.86 1.51 -0.44
N LEU A 201 -26.06 1.55 0.62
CA LEU A 201 -26.52 1.44 2.00
C LEU A 201 -27.37 2.63 2.46
N ASN A 202 -27.13 3.81 1.92
CA ASN A 202 -27.81 5.03 2.37
C ASN A 202 -29.05 5.38 1.51
N ASN A 203 -29.34 4.60 0.47
CA ASN A 203 -30.49 4.82 -0.43
C ASN A 203 -31.72 3.97 -0.05
N HIS A 204 -31.67 3.30 1.10
CA HIS A 204 -32.78 2.58 1.76
C HIS A 204 -33.15 3.27 3.06
#